data_1a1a022e375882bc82781921a5da9f77
#
_entry.id   1a1a022e375882bc82781921a5da9f77
#
_cell.length_a   1.000
_cell.length_b   1.000
_cell.length_c   1.000
_cell.angle_alpha   90.00
_cell.angle_beta   90.00
_cell.angle_gamma   90.00
#
_symmetry.space_group_name_H-M   'P 1'
#
loop_
_entity.id
_entity.type
_entity.pdbx_description
1 polymer ?
#
loop_
_entity_poly.entity_id
_entity_poly.type
_entity_poly.pdbx_seq_one_letter_code
_entity_poly.pdbx_strand_id
1 'polypeptide(L)'
;MPSLRRIPGRLRRALPIGAAFTAGALLSAGIARADQPNMRAALSQLYGAQASLQAAAPNKGGHRDVALRLISEAIEQVQLGIAFAEGR
;
A
#
# COMPACT_ATOMS: atom_id res chain seq x y z
N MET A 1 1.69 -36.19 -12.44
CA MET A 1 1.06 -35.41 -11.37
C MET A 1 0.85 -33.97 -11.75
N PRO A 2 0.07 -33.73 -12.79
CA PRO A 2 -0.12 -32.34 -13.26
C PRO A 2 -0.78 -31.46 -12.20
N SER A 3 -1.67 -32.02 -11.42
CA SER A 3 -2.38 -31.24 -10.40
C SER A 3 -1.45 -30.71 -9.33
N LEU A 4 -0.43 -31.46 -8.97
CA LEU A 4 0.52 -31.03 -7.96
C LEU A 4 1.36 -29.84 -8.42
N ARG A 5 1.62 -29.76 -9.71
CA ARG A 5 2.40 -28.63 -10.23
C ARG A 5 1.59 -27.35 -10.24
N ARG A 6 0.29 -27.46 -10.46
CA ARG A 6 -0.56 -26.27 -10.44
C ARG A 6 -0.67 -25.68 -9.06
N ILE A 7 -0.80 -26.55 -8.07
CA ILE A 7 -0.94 -26.06 -6.70
C ILE A 7 0.25 -25.22 -6.26
N PRO A 8 1.51 -25.66 -6.48
CA PRO A 8 2.64 -24.81 -6.13
C PRO A 8 2.63 -23.44 -6.83
N GLY A 9 2.16 -23.40 -8.06
CA GLY A 9 2.06 -22.13 -8.77
C GLY A 9 1.10 -21.16 -8.11
N ARG A 10 -0.02 -21.66 -7.66
CA ARG A 10 -1.00 -20.84 -6.93
C ARG A 10 -0.46 -20.40 -5.60
N LEU A 11 0.18 -21.31 -4.90
CA LEU A 11 0.76 -20.99 -3.61
C LEU A 11 1.81 -19.89 -3.73
N ARG A 12 2.58 -19.91 -4.79
CA ARG A 12 3.59 -18.87 -4.99
C ARG A 12 2.98 -17.49 -5.17
N ARG A 13 1.79 -17.40 -5.77
CA ARG A 13 1.11 -16.11 -5.87
C ARG A 13 0.54 -15.68 -4.54
N ALA A 14 -0.06 -16.61 -3.83
CA ALA A 14 -0.74 -16.29 -2.58
C ALA A 14 0.25 -15.99 -1.46
N LEU A 15 1.31 -16.76 -1.36
CA LEU A 15 2.24 -16.64 -0.24
C LEU A 15 2.91 -15.27 -0.13
N PRO A 16 3.43 -14.67 -1.23
CA PRO A 16 4.03 -13.34 -1.07
C PRO A 16 3.04 -12.29 -0.57
N ILE A 17 1.81 -12.34 -1.06
CA ILE A 17 0.79 -11.39 -0.61
C ILE A 17 0.42 -11.67 0.83
N GLY A 18 0.22 -12.94 1.18
CA GLY A 18 -0.11 -13.30 2.55
C GLY A 18 1.01 -12.98 3.51
N ALA A 19 2.25 -13.21 3.11
CA ALA A 19 3.39 -12.91 3.95
C ALA A 19 3.52 -11.41 4.21
N ALA A 20 3.31 -10.59 3.20
CA ALA A 20 3.37 -9.14 3.36
C ALA A 20 2.30 -8.65 4.33
N PHE A 21 1.09 -9.17 4.20
CA PHE A 21 0.01 -8.82 5.12
C PHE A 21 0.31 -9.27 6.53
N THR A 22 0.79 -10.49 6.68
CA THR A 22 1.10 -11.02 8.00
C THR A 22 2.17 -10.22 8.68
N ALA A 23 3.22 -9.87 7.97
CA ALA A 23 4.29 -9.06 8.54
C ALA A 23 3.77 -7.70 8.99
N GLY A 24 2.96 -7.06 8.16
CA GLY A 24 2.37 -5.78 8.52
C GLY A 24 1.47 -5.88 9.73
N ALA A 25 0.65 -6.93 9.80
CA ALA A 25 -0.25 -7.14 10.92
C ALA A 25 0.52 -7.38 12.21
N LEU A 26 1.57 -8.19 12.14
CA LEU A 26 2.39 -8.46 13.32
C LEU A 26 3.05 -7.20 13.85
N LEU A 27 3.57 -6.36 12.95
CA LEU A 27 4.20 -5.13 13.36
C LEU A 27 3.22 -4.17 14.01
N SER A 28 2.01 -4.08 13.47
CA SER A 28 1.04 -3.15 14.01
C SER A 28 0.34 -3.68 15.27
N ALA A 29 0.18 -5.01 15.38
CA ALA A 29 -0.54 -5.59 16.50
C ALA A 29 0.25 -5.56 17.80
N GLY A 30 1.56 -5.49 17.71
CA GLY A 30 2.38 -5.61 18.90
C GLY A 30 2.36 -4.40 19.80
N ILE A 31 2.25 -3.20 19.24
CA ILE A 31 2.40 -1.98 20.04
C ILE A 31 1.51 -0.88 19.47
N ALA A 32 0.80 -0.17 20.33
CA ALA A 32 -0.04 0.94 19.90
C ALA A 32 0.74 2.01 19.14
N ARG A 33 2.00 2.22 19.54
CA ARG A 33 2.86 3.20 18.87
C ARG A 33 3.24 2.82 17.46
N ALA A 34 3.06 1.55 17.09
CA ALA A 34 3.39 1.09 15.74
C ALA A 34 2.50 1.74 14.69
N ASP A 35 1.38 2.35 15.08
CA ASP A 35 0.53 3.07 14.14
C ASP A 35 1.28 4.20 13.44
N GLN A 36 2.11 4.95 14.16
CA GLN A 36 2.81 6.07 13.54
C GLN A 36 3.84 5.63 12.50
N PRO A 37 4.69 4.65 12.77
CA PRO A 37 5.57 4.14 11.72
C PRO A 37 4.80 3.57 10.53
N ASN A 38 3.68 2.88 10.78
CA ASN A 38 2.88 2.32 9.70
C ASN A 38 2.21 3.41 8.88
N MET A 39 1.70 4.44 9.53
CA MET A 39 1.11 5.58 8.82
C MET A 39 2.15 6.29 7.97
N ARG A 40 3.35 6.48 8.52
CA ARG A 40 4.43 7.12 7.76
C ARG A 40 4.92 6.24 6.62
N ALA A 41 4.93 4.93 6.81
CA ALA A 41 5.26 4.00 5.72
C ALA A 41 4.22 4.08 4.62
N ALA A 42 2.94 4.15 4.97
CA ALA A 42 1.87 4.29 3.99
C ALA A 42 2.03 5.60 3.21
N LEU A 43 2.35 6.68 3.91
CA LEU A 43 2.58 7.97 3.26
C LEU A 43 3.71 7.88 2.24
N SER A 44 4.81 7.26 2.63
CA SER A 44 5.96 7.08 1.73
C SER A 44 5.57 6.27 0.50
N GLN A 45 4.81 5.21 0.70
CA GLN A 45 4.37 4.37 -0.41
C GLN A 45 3.41 5.11 -1.34
N LEU A 46 2.57 5.96 -0.79
CA LEU A 46 1.67 6.78 -1.61
C LEU A 46 2.45 7.77 -2.45
N TYR A 47 3.48 8.39 -1.91
CA TYR A 47 4.34 9.26 -2.70
C TYR A 47 5.03 8.47 -3.80
N GLY A 48 5.48 7.25 -3.52
CA GLY A 48 6.08 6.40 -4.53
C GLY A 48 5.09 6.06 -5.65
N ALA A 49 3.86 5.73 -5.29
CA ALA A 49 2.83 5.44 -6.26
C ALA A 49 2.51 6.67 -7.11
N GLN A 50 2.46 7.84 -6.48
CA GLN A 50 2.22 9.09 -7.19
C GLN A 50 3.33 9.33 -8.23
N ALA A 51 4.57 9.15 -7.84
CA ALA A 51 5.69 9.33 -8.76
C ALA A 51 5.62 8.34 -9.93
N SER A 52 5.26 7.09 -9.65
CA SER A 52 5.14 6.08 -10.69
C SER A 52 4.04 6.44 -11.68
N LEU A 53 2.90 6.91 -11.20
CA LEU A 53 1.81 7.30 -12.08
C LEU A 53 2.16 8.53 -12.88
N GLN A 54 2.89 9.47 -12.29
CA GLN A 54 3.33 10.65 -13.03
C GLN A 54 4.28 10.28 -14.17
N ALA A 55 5.08 9.23 -13.97
CA ALA A 55 5.98 8.75 -15.00
C ALA A 55 5.28 7.88 -16.05
N ALA A 56 4.07 7.40 -15.76
CA ALA A 56 3.33 6.56 -16.69
C ALA A 56 2.82 7.36 -17.87
N ALA A 57 2.64 6.68 -19.00
CA ALA A 57 2.12 7.33 -20.19
C ALA A 57 0.69 7.83 -19.94
N PRO A 58 0.33 9.01 -20.46
CA PRO A 58 -0.98 9.60 -20.16
C PRO A 58 -2.14 8.97 -20.95
N ASN A 59 -1.87 8.06 -21.84
CA ASN A 59 -2.89 7.50 -22.72
C ASN A 59 -3.63 6.31 -22.10
N LYS A 60 -4.18 6.50 -20.92
CA LYS A 60 -4.87 5.44 -20.17
C LYS A 60 -6.35 5.78 -19.98
N GLY A 61 -6.98 6.40 -20.98
CA GLY A 61 -8.41 6.69 -20.91
C GLY A 61 -8.81 7.60 -19.78
N GLY A 62 -7.91 8.42 -19.30
CA GLY A 62 -8.19 9.31 -18.18
C GLY A 62 -8.07 8.68 -16.81
N HIS A 63 -7.89 7.37 -16.75
CA HIS A 63 -7.82 6.68 -15.47
C HIS A 63 -6.56 7.02 -14.68
N ARG A 64 -5.45 7.30 -15.36
CA ARG A 64 -4.22 7.73 -14.72
C ARG A 64 -4.44 9.04 -13.95
N ASP A 65 -5.12 9.98 -14.57
CA ASP A 65 -5.35 11.28 -13.94
C ASP A 65 -6.29 11.16 -12.75
N VAL A 66 -7.30 10.30 -12.85
CA VAL A 66 -8.19 10.03 -11.73
C VAL A 66 -7.42 9.36 -10.60
N ALA A 67 -6.56 8.41 -10.92
CA ALA A 67 -5.74 7.75 -9.91
C ALA A 67 -4.82 8.73 -9.21
N LEU A 68 -4.20 9.63 -9.95
CA LEU A 68 -3.34 10.67 -9.35
C LEU A 68 -4.12 11.55 -8.38
N ARG A 69 -5.33 11.93 -8.75
CA ARG A 69 -6.16 12.73 -7.86
C ARG A 69 -6.50 11.97 -6.60
N LEU A 70 -6.90 10.70 -6.74
CA LEU A 70 -7.27 9.90 -5.58
C LEU A 70 -6.08 9.67 -4.66
N ILE A 71 -4.89 9.49 -5.22
CA ILE A 71 -3.68 9.33 -4.41
C ILE A 71 -3.36 10.64 -3.68
N SER A 72 -3.51 11.76 -4.32
CA SER A 72 -3.30 13.05 -3.66
C SER A 72 -4.25 13.23 -2.48
N GLU A 73 -5.51 12.85 -2.65
CA GLU A 73 -6.47 12.91 -1.57
C GLU A 73 -6.11 11.94 -0.45
N ALA A 74 -5.63 10.74 -0.81
CA ALA A 74 -5.20 9.77 0.18
C ALA A 74 -4.00 10.26 0.98
N ILE A 75 -3.04 10.88 0.31
CA ILE A 75 -1.89 11.47 0.97
C ILE A 75 -2.34 12.49 2.01
N GLU A 76 -3.26 13.35 1.64
CA GLU A 76 -3.79 14.36 2.55
C GLU A 76 -4.44 13.70 3.77
N GLN A 77 -5.24 12.67 3.56
CA GLN A 77 -5.90 11.99 4.65
C GLN A 77 -4.92 11.31 5.58
N VAL A 78 -3.88 10.70 5.03
CA VAL A 78 -2.86 10.07 5.85
C VAL A 78 -2.13 11.11 6.68
N GLN A 79 -1.79 12.25 6.09
CA GLN A 79 -1.15 13.33 6.82
C GLN A 79 -2.02 13.86 7.96
N LEU A 80 -3.31 14.00 7.69
CA LEU A 80 -4.25 14.43 8.73
C LEU A 80 -4.36 13.39 9.85
N GLY A 81 -4.35 12.12 9.49
CA GLY A 81 -4.39 11.06 10.47
C GLY A 81 -3.14 11.05 11.35
N ILE A 82 -1.99 11.27 10.76
CA ILE A 82 -0.74 11.38 11.52
C ILE A 82 -0.81 12.56 12.48
N ALA A 83 -1.25 13.69 11.99
CA ALA A 83 -1.37 14.89 12.83
C ALA A 83 -2.35 14.68 13.97
N PHE A 84 -3.47 14.03 13.70
CA PHE A 84 -4.46 13.74 14.74
C PHE A 84 -3.85 12.84 15.83
N ALA A 85 -3.14 11.79 15.42
CA ALA A 85 -2.53 10.87 16.37
C ALA A 85 -1.45 11.53 17.21
N GLU A 86 -0.82 12.58 16.69
CA GLU A 86 0.20 13.32 17.41
C GLU A 86 -0.40 14.46 18.25
N GLY A 87 -1.70 14.59 18.27
CA GLY A 87 -2.34 15.62 19.07
C GLY A 87 -2.29 17.02 18.49
N ARG A 88 -2.18 17.11 17.16
CA ARG A 88 -2.08 18.42 16.49
C ARG A 88 -3.36 18.84 15.82
#